data_1ccd148b88b0a0c4a8933231b6eeb0d6
#
_entry.id   1ccd148b88b0a0c4a8933231b6eeb0d6
#
_cell.length_a   1.000
_cell.length_b   1.000
_cell.length_c   1.000
_cell.angle_alpha   90.00
_cell.angle_beta   90.00
_cell.angle_gamma   90.00
#
_symmetry.space_group_name_H-M   'P 1'
#
loop_
_entity.id
_entity.type
_entity.pdbx_description
1 polymer ?
#
loop_
_entity_poly.entity_id
_entity_poly.type
_entity_poly.pdbx_seq_one_letter_code
_entity_poly.pdbx_strand_id
1 'polypeptide(L)'
;MANKNMKAVDVVIVGFGWTGAIMAKEMTEAGQSVVALERGVYRDTYPDGAYPKTINELEYQQRFKLFQNLNKSSFTFRRKTGDSAIPYRQIAMFKPGEGVGGAGLHWSGCHWRILPEELRMRSHYEERYGKGFIPKDMTLQDWGVTYEELERYFDFAEKMMGTSGTAYRVGGKVVDDSGNPFEANRSDNFPLPAQKEQYQAALFRKAAQQAGFHPFTLPSANASAPYVNQYGCQMGPCTFCGYCSGYACYNYSKASPNVNIMPALRKSALFELRSSCNVLRIELDSTRKKATGVTYVDANGDTVFQPANIVIASTFAYNNARLFLLSGIGKPYDPVSNTGAVGRNIAFQMMSTINAFFDPGKNINGFIGAGGNGVAVDDFNGDHMDHGPLGFVGGSPIWCNPAGAKPISGIAVPSGTPKWG
;
A
#
# COMPACT_ATOMS: atom_id res chain seq x y z
N MET A 1 29.16 1.47 -20.18
CA MET A 1 29.58 0.20 -19.54
C MET A 1 29.72 0.47 -18.04
N ALA A 2 29.52 -0.53 -17.18
CA ALA A 2 29.77 -0.38 -15.77
C ALA A 2 31.26 -0.15 -15.48
N ASN A 3 31.55 0.80 -14.59
CA ASN A 3 32.93 1.13 -14.22
C ASN A 3 33.43 0.21 -13.09
N LYS A 4 32.53 -0.51 -12.45
CA LYS A 4 32.81 -1.35 -11.28
C LYS A 4 31.95 -2.61 -11.30
N ASN A 5 32.57 -3.77 -11.07
CA ASN A 5 31.85 -5.03 -10.88
C ASN A 5 31.89 -5.45 -9.42
N MET A 6 30.74 -5.87 -8.91
CA MET A 6 30.61 -6.38 -7.55
C MET A 6 30.76 -7.91 -7.52
N LYS A 7 31.00 -8.46 -6.33
CA LYS A 7 30.94 -9.93 -6.12
C LYS A 7 29.50 -10.42 -6.38
N ALA A 8 29.37 -11.56 -7.04
CA ALA A 8 28.08 -12.19 -7.30
C ALA A 8 27.38 -12.57 -6.00
N VAL A 9 26.05 -12.46 -6.00
CA VAL A 9 25.15 -12.89 -4.92
C VAL A 9 24.06 -13.81 -5.48
N ASP A 10 23.34 -14.50 -4.60
CA ASP A 10 22.25 -15.36 -5.05
C ASP A 10 21.09 -14.52 -5.53
N VAL A 11 20.74 -13.47 -4.80
CA VAL A 11 19.55 -12.64 -5.07
C VAL A 11 19.91 -11.16 -5.04
N VAL A 12 19.49 -10.43 -6.07
CA VAL A 12 19.43 -8.97 -6.02
C VAL A 12 17.97 -8.51 -6.02
N ILE A 13 17.61 -7.62 -5.10
CA ILE A 13 16.28 -7.04 -4.98
C ILE A 13 16.34 -5.58 -5.39
N VAL A 14 15.52 -5.19 -6.35
CA VAL A 14 15.41 -3.81 -6.84
C VAL A 14 14.21 -3.14 -6.21
N GLY A 15 14.46 -2.19 -5.30
CA GLY A 15 13.46 -1.50 -4.50
C GLY A 15 13.21 -2.18 -3.14
N PHE A 16 13.24 -1.39 -2.08
CA PHE A 16 13.08 -1.88 -0.71
C PHE A 16 11.84 -1.27 -0.03
N GLY A 17 10.67 -1.51 -0.65
CA GLY A 17 9.34 -1.35 -0.04
C GLY A 17 8.90 -2.63 0.68
N TRP A 18 7.59 -2.77 0.95
CA TRP A 18 7.03 -3.98 1.57
C TRP A 18 7.45 -5.28 0.86
N THR A 19 7.20 -5.35 -0.45
CA THR A 19 7.53 -6.55 -1.24
C THR A 19 9.02 -6.88 -1.17
N GLY A 20 9.90 -5.89 -1.39
CA GLY A 20 11.33 -6.11 -1.35
C GLY A 20 11.84 -6.54 0.02
N ALA A 21 11.30 -5.97 1.10
CA ALA A 21 11.69 -6.32 2.46
C ALA A 21 11.23 -7.74 2.84
N ILE A 22 9.99 -8.12 2.50
CA ILE A 22 9.47 -9.47 2.73
C ILE A 22 10.33 -10.48 1.96
N MET A 23 10.54 -10.25 0.65
CA MET A 23 11.35 -11.15 -0.16
C MET A 23 12.79 -11.26 0.35
N ALA A 24 13.39 -10.14 0.81
CA ALA A 24 14.72 -10.19 1.42
C ALA A 24 14.75 -11.09 2.66
N LYS A 25 13.73 -10.99 3.50
CA LYS A 25 13.62 -11.79 4.72
C LYS A 25 13.48 -13.27 4.40
N GLU A 26 12.54 -13.63 3.53
CA GLU A 26 12.31 -15.01 3.12
C GLU A 26 13.52 -15.64 2.43
N MET A 27 14.19 -14.89 1.52
CA MET A 27 15.37 -15.39 0.83
C MET A 27 16.57 -15.58 1.77
N THR A 28 16.77 -14.68 2.74
CA THR A 28 17.84 -14.86 3.72
C THR A 28 17.57 -16.02 4.68
N GLU A 29 16.33 -16.29 5.05
CA GLU A 29 15.95 -17.46 5.82
C GLU A 29 16.14 -18.77 5.04
N ALA A 30 15.95 -18.72 3.73
CA ALA A 30 16.26 -19.82 2.83
C ALA A 30 17.78 -19.99 2.58
N GLY A 31 18.64 -19.26 3.29
CA GLY A 31 20.09 -19.37 3.20
C GLY A 31 20.73 -18.66 1.99
N GLN A 32 19.95 -17.80 1.28
CA GLN A 32 20.46 -17.09 0.12
C GLN A 32 21.16 -15.79 0.53
N SER A 33 22.26 -15.46 -0.15
CA SER A 33 22.90 -14.14 -0.06
C SER A 33 22.08 -13.11 -0.83
N VAL A 34 21.68 -12.02 -0.17
CA VAL A 34 20.75 -11.01 -0.70
C VAL A 34 21.37 -9.61 -0.67
N VAL A 35 21.38 -8.94 -1.82
CA VAL A 35 21.65 -7.50 -1.92
C VAL A 35 20.35 -6.78 -2.30
N ALA A 36 19.89 -5.85 -1.49
CA ALA A 36 18.78 -4.97 -1.80
C ALA A 36 19.29 -3.58 -2.22
N LEU A 37 18.83 -3.10 -3.36
CA LEU A 37 19.18 -1.80 -3.94
C LEU A 37 17.96 -0.88 -3.86
N GLU A 38 18.06 0.21 -3.11
CA GLU A 38 17.01 1.21 -2.99
C GLU A 38 17.50 2.56 -3.54
N ARG A 39 16.70 3.18 -4.39
CA ARG A 39 17.04 4.46 -5.03
C ARG A 39 17.08 5.61 -4.02
N GLY A 40 16.14 5.63 -3.10
CA GLY A 40 16.06 6.67 -2.09
C GLY A 40 17.01 6.42 -0.91
N VAL A 41 17.06 7.39 -0.01
CA VAL A 41 17.91 7.33 1.17
C VAL A 41 17.28 6.47 2.26
N TYR A 42 18.12 5.99 3.18
CA TYR A 42 17.65 5.40 4.42
C TYR A 42 17.22 6.51 5.40
N ARG A 43 16.05 6.31 6.03
CA ARG A 43 15.56 7.13 7.13
C ARG A 43 15.15 6.22 8.27
N ASP A 44 15.59 6.54 9.47
CA ASP A 44 15.20 5.77 10.64
C ASP A 44 13.81 6.21 11.12
N THR A 45 13.11 5.29 11.79
CA THR A 45 11.80 5.59 12.39
C THR A 45 11.94 6.74 13.39
N TYR A 46 12.99 6.73 14.21
CA TYR A 46 13.43 7.83 15.05
C TYR A 46 14.93 8.09 14.80
N PRO A 47 15.42 9.32 14.60
CA PRO A 47 14.68 10.59 14.75
C PRO A 47 13.95 11.08 13.50
N ASP A 48 14.12 10.45 12.33
CA ASP A 48 13.65 10.99 11.05
C ASP A 48 12.12 11.06 10.95
N GLY A 49 11.43 10.13 11.60
CA GLY A 49 9.96 10.12 11.71
C GLY A 49 9.41 11.05 12.81
N ALA A 50 10.25 11.71 13.58
CA ALA A 50 9.84 12.46 14.76
C ALA A 50 9.24 13.82 14.43
N TYR A 51 7.93 13.88 14.16
CA TYR A 51 7.22 15.15 14.00
C TYR A 51 7.30 16.08 15.23
N PRO A 52 7.40 15.61 16.51
CA PRO A 52 7.48 16.51 17.65
C PRO A 52 8.72 17.44 17.64
N LYS A 53 9.73 17.14 16.84
CA LYS A 53 10.89 18.02 16.62
C LYS A 53 10.65 19.12 15.60
N THR A 54 9.53 19.08 14.90
CA THR A 54 9.16 20.07 13.90
C THR A 54 8.52 21.27 14.60
N ILE A 55 9.12 22.42 14.49
CA ILE A 55 8.75 23.65 15.22
C ILE A 55 7.94 24.63 14.37
N ASN A 56 7.77 24.35 13.08
CA ASN A 56 7.00 25.20 12.17
C ASN A 56 6.30 24.39 11.08
N GLU A 57 5.24 24.95 10.50
CA GLU A 57 4.38 24.31 9.52
C GLU A 57 5.10 24.00 8.20
N LEU A 58 6.05 24.81 7.80
CA LEU A 58 6.83 24.59 6.58
C LEU A 58 7.71 23.35 6.70
N GLU A 59 8.23 23.07 7.88
CA GLU A 59 8.96 21.85 8.16
C GLU A 59 8.08 20.62 8.06
N TYR A 60 6.81 20.69 8.44
CA TYR A 60 5.85 19.61 8.21
C TYR A 60 5.74 19.25 6.74
N GLN A 61 5.70 20.24 5.86
CA GLN A 61 5.65 20.01 4.41
C GLN A 61 6.91 19.33 3.87
N GLN A 62 8.06 19.53 4.48
CA GLN A 62 9.30 18.89 4.07
C GLN A 62 9.27 17.36 4.22
N ARG A 63 8.32 16.80 4.94
CA ARG A 63 8.09 15.36 5.00
C ARG A 63 7.62 14.77 3.68
N PHE A 64 7.28 15.58 2.71
CA PHE A 64 7.19 15.17 1.30
C PHE A 64 8.49 14.54 0.76
N LYS A 65 9.59 14.60 1.50
CA LYS A 65 10.80 13.81 1.22
C LYS A 65 10.59 12.29 1.23
N LEU A 66 9.48 11.81 1.79
CA LEU A 66 9.09 10.41 1.73
C LEU A 66 8.49 10.00 0.36
N PHE A 67 8.18 10.97 -0.48
CA PHE A 67 7.58 10.77 -1.80
C PHE A 67 8.58 10.96 -2.93
N GLN A 68 8.33 10.26 -4.03
CA GLN A 68 9.11 10.46 -5.24
C GLN A 68 8.97 11.89 -5.75
N ASN A 69 10.08 12.47 -6.18
CA ASN A 69 10.07 13.74 -6.85
C ASN A 69 9.54 13.57 -8.29
N LEU A 70 8.26 13.87 -8.51
CA LEU A 70 7.59 13.69 -9.79
C LEU A 70 8.13 14.58 -10.92
N ASN A 71 8.93 15.59 -10.61
CA ASN A 71 9.64 16.37 -11.63
C ASN A 71 10.85 15.61 -12.19
N LYS A 72 11.47 14.75 -11.36
CA LYS A 72 12.63 13.92 -11.75
C LYS A 72 12.23 12.53 -12.21
N SER A 73 11.17 11.96 -11.63
CA SER A 73 10.66 10.61 -11.90
C SER A 73 9.30 10.66 -12.57
N SER A 74 9.18 11.45 -13.63
CA SER A 74 7.93 11.58 -14.36
C SER A 74 7.68 10.36 -15.24
N PHE A 75 6.43 9.96 -15.32
CA PHE A 75 5.89 9.04 -16.32
C PHE A 75 4.56 9.62 -16.81
N THR A 76 4.12 9.13 -17.96
CA THR A 76 2.87 9.56 -18.58
C THR A 76 1.92 8.38 -18.65
N PHE A 77 0.64 8.66 -18.66
CA PHE A 77 -0.37 7.66 -18.96
C PHE A 77 -1.50 8.25 -19.80
N ARG A 78 -2.30 7.37 -20.37
CA ARG A 78 -3.53 7.69 -21.08
C ARG A 78 -4.63 6.68 -20.69
N ARG A 79 -5.89 7.08 -20.74
CA ARG A 79 -7.00 6.19 -20.38
C ARG A 79 -7.33 5.20 -21.50
N LYS A 80 -7.18 5.63 -22.75
CA LYS A 80 -7.43 4.82 -23.93
C LYS A 80 -6.54 5.20 -25.09
N THR A 81 -6.49 4.34 -26.10
CA THR A 81 -5.84 4.63 -27.37
C THR A 81 -6.44 5.89 -28.00
N GLY A 82 -5.61 6.79 -28.47
CA GLY A 82 -6.03 8.07 -29.07
C GLY A 82 -6.08 9.23 -28.08
N ASP A 83 -6.11 9.02 -26.78
CA ASP A 83 -5.96 10.10 -25.80
C ASP A 83 -4.53 10.63 -25.79
N SER A 84 -4.38 11.92 -25.56
CA SER A 84 -3.05 12.50 -25.28
C SER A 84 -2.50 11.94 -23.97
N ALA A 85 -1.21 11.62 -23.96
CA ALA A 85 -0.54 11.18 -22.76
C ALA A 85 -0.44 12.32 -21.74
N ILE A 86 -0.88 12.08 -20.52
CA ILE A 86 -0.90 13.07 -19.44
C ILE A 86 0.24 12.76 -18.48
N PRO A 87 1.09 13.74 -18.13
CA PRO A 87 2.11 13.56 -17.11
C PRO A 87 1.46 13.24 -15.75
N TYR A 88 1.96 12.23 -15.06
CA TYR A 88 1.42 11.78 -13.78
C TYR A 88 1.33 12.90 -12.74
N ARG A 89 2.30 13.82 -12.72
CA ARG A 89 2.31 14.99 -11.83
C ARG A 89 1.05 15.87 -11.93
N GLN A 90 0.33 15.83 -13.06
CA GLN A 90 -0.91 16.59 -13.24
C GLN A 90 -2.13 15.91 -12.63
N ILE A 91 -2.04 14.61 -12.38
CA ILE A 91 -3.15 13.80 -11.85
C ILE A 91 -3.03 13.65 -10.35
N ALA A 92 -1.80 13.46 -9.83
CA ALA A 92 -1.44 13.45 -8.42
C ALA A 92 -2.39 12.68 -7.48
N MET A 93 -3.10 11.65 -7.98
CA MET A 93 -4.10 10.90 -7.22
C MET A 93 -3.50 10.13 -6.04
N PHE A 94 -2.24 9.72 -6.17
CA PHE A 94 -1.46 9.15 -5.07
C PHE A 94 0.02 9.48 -5.27
N LYS A 95 0.79 9.38 -4.21
CA LYS A 95 2.20 9.74 -4.22
C LYS A 95 3.05 8.49 -3.97
N PRO A 96 3.80 7.99 -4.98
CA PRO A 96 4.71 6.87 -4.78
C PRO A 96 5.76 7.20 -3.72
N GLY A 97 6.08 6.22 -2.86
CA GLY A 97 7.12 6.38 -1.85
C GLY A 97 8.52 6.37 -2.46
N GLU A 98 9.46 7.01 -1.77
CA GLU A 98 10.89 6.98 -2.07
C GLU A 98 11.70 6.84 -0.80
N GLY A 99 12.63 5.92 -0.79
CA GLY A 99 13.48 5.59 0.33
C GLY A 99 13.28 4.19 0.85
N VAL A 100 14.19 3.76 1.71
CA VAL A 100 14.13 2.45 2.35
C VAL A 100 12.83 2.32 3.16
N GLY A 101 12.02 1.34 2.81
CA GLY A 101 10.67 1.15 3.32
C GLY A 101 9.55 1.58 2.35
N GLY A 102 9.90 2.34 1.32
CA GLY A 102 8.98 2.75 0.25
C GLY A 102 7.70 3.41 0.77
N ALA A 103 6.56 3.11 0.15
CA ALA A 103 5.26 3.62 0.57
C ALA A 103 4.83 3.13 1.96
N GLY A 104 5.43 2.05 2.48
CA GLY A 104 5.20 1.57 3.84
C GLY A 104 5.55 2.58 4.92
N LEU A 105 6.39 3.60 4.63
CA LEU A 105 6.69 4.65 5.59
C LEU A 105 5.55 5.66 5.76
N HIS A 106 4.82 5.96 4.69
CA HIS A 106 3.87 7.08 4.68
C HIS A 106 2.40 6.69 4.45
N TRP A 107 2.09 5.39 4.35
CA TRP A 107 0.72 4.91 4.23
C TRP A 107 -0.10 5.20 5.50
N SER A 108 -1.41 5.06 5.41
CA SER A 108 -2.31 5.32 6.53
C SER A 108 -2.28 4.24 7.61
N GLY A 109 -1.98 3.00 7.23
CA GLY A 109 -2.09 1.84 8.10
C GLY A 109 -3.43 1.10 8.00
N CYS A 110 -4.33 1.46 7.07
CA CYS A 110 -5.53 0.67 6.79
C CYS A 110 -5.11 -0.71 6.28
N HIS A 111 -5.61 -1.77 6.93
CA HIS A 111 -5.16 -3.12 6.61
C HIS A 111 -6.30 -4.13 6.74
N TRP A 112 -7.15 -4.19 5.74
CA TRP A 112 -8.18 -5.21 5.59
C TRP A 112 -7.84 -6.18 4.47
N ARG A 113 -8.50 -7.34 4.48
CA ARG A 113 -8.34 -8.36 3.44
C ARG A 113 -9.19 -8.01 2.22
N ILE A 114 -8.75 -8.49 1.08
CA ILE A 114 -9.52 -8.48 -0.15
C ILE A 114 -10.72 -9.43 -0.05
N LEU A 115 -11.83 -9.13 -0.69
CA LEU A 115 -12.97 -10.03 -0.77
C LEU A 115 -12.69 -11.16 -1.79
N PRO A 116 -13.26 -12.36 -1.61
CA PRO A 116 -13.04 -13.50 -2.52
C PRO A 116 -13.39 -13.19 -3.98
N GLU A 117 -14.50 -12.50 -4.20
CA GLU A 117 -14.96 -12.11 -5.53
C GLU A 117 -14.04 -11.11 -6.23
N GLU A 118 -13.31 -10.29 -5.48
CA GLU A 118 -12.34 -9.33 -6.05
C GLU A 118 -11.14 -10.03 -6.71
N LEU A 119 -10.84 -11.27 -6.31
CA LEU A 119 -9.81 -12.09 -6.94
C LEU A 119 -10.28 -12.76 -8.23
N ARG A 120 -11.59 -12.86 -8.45
CA ARG A 120 -12.24 -13.53 -9.57
C ARG A 120 -13.24 -12.61 -10.29
N MET A 121 -13.01 -11.32 -10.32
CA MET A 121 -14.01 -10.32 -10.71
C MET A 121 -14.64 -10.60 -12.09
N ARG A 122 -13.84 -11.02 -13.09
CA ARG A 122 -14.39 -11.32 -14.41
C ARG A 122 -15.30 -12.54 -14.38
N SER A 123 -14.77 -13.70 -14.00
CA SER A 123 -15.54 -14.94 -14.00
C SER A 123 -16.73 -14.85 -13.06
N HIS A 124 -16.55 -14.24 -11.88
CA HIS A 124 -17.59 -14.08 -10.90
C HIS A 124 -18.79 -13.27 -11.41
N TYR A 125 -18.56 -12.10 -12.03
CA TYR A 125 -19.66 -11.29 -12.55
C TYR A 125 -20.24 -11.82 -13.87
N GLU A 126 -19.46 -12.54 -14.68
CA GLU A 126 -19.99 -13.28 -15.83
C GLU A 126 -20.89 -14.46 -15.39
N GLU A 127 -20.57 -15.13 -14.29
CA GLU A 127 -21.39 -16.19 -13.67
C GLU A 127 -22.69 -15.60 -13.10
N ARG A 128 -22.60 -14.48 -12.39
CA ARG A 128 -23.74 -13.86 -11.69
C ARG A 128 -24.71 -13.13 -12.62
N TYR A 129 -24.21 -12.36 -13.57
CA TYR A 129 -25.01 -11.47 -14.42
C TYR A 129 -24.96 -11.83 -15.92
N GLY A 130 -24.22 -12.85 -16.30
CA GLY A 130 -24.05 -13.28 -17.69
C GLY A 130 -22.87 -12.60 -18.39
N LYS A 131 -22.35 -13.26 -19.43
CA LYS A 131 -21.14 -12.85 -20.18
C LYS A 131 -21.23 -11.48 -20.86
N GLY A 132 -22.42 -10.95 -21.05
CA GLY A 132 -22.65 -9.63 -21.65
C GLY A 132 -22.64 -8.46 -20.65
N PHE A 133 -22.58 -8.74 -19.36
CA PHE A 133 -22.67 -7.73 -18.30
C PHE A 133 -21.43 -6.82 -18.28
N ILE A 134 -20.24 -7.39 -18.42
CA ILE A 134 -18.99 -6.64 -18.44
C ILE A 134 -18.82 -5.99 -19.81
N PRO A 135 -18.68 -4.65 -19.90
CA PRO A 135 -18.44 -3.94 -21.15
C PRO A 135 -17.23 -4.51 -21.92
N LYS A 136 -17.33 -4.60 -23.25
CA LYS A 136 -16.28 -5.20 -24.09
C LYS A 136 -14.95 -4.46 -24.07
N ASP A 137 -14.95 -3.17 -23.78
CA ASP A 137 -13.76 -2.33 -23.65
C ASP A 137 -13.16 -2.34 -22.24
N MET A 138 -13.83 -2.96 -21.27
CA MET A 138 -13.31 -3.15 -19.92
C MET A 138 -12.37 -4.35 -19.89
N THR A 139 -11.11 -4.10 -19.48
CA THR A 139 -10.04 -5.12 -19.42
C THR A 139 -9.96 -5.81 -18.06
N LEU A 140 -11.11 -6.03 -17.43
CA LEU A 140 -11.20 -6.74 -16.16
C LEU A 140 -10.70 -8.19 -16.30
N GLN A 141 -9.93 -8.67 -15.35
CA GLN A 141 -9.34 -10.02 -15.33
C GLN A 141 -9.39 -10.61 -13.93
N ASP A 142 -9.38 -11.92 -13.87
CA ASP A 142 -9.15 -12.66 -12.63
C ASP A 142 -7.66 -12.65 -12.28
N TRP A 143 -7.36 -12.70 -11.00
CA TRP A 143 -5.98 -12.73 -10.50
C TRP A 143 -5.29 -14.09 -10.69
N GLY A 144 -6.07 -15.16 -10.94
CA GLY A 144 -5.56 -16.52 -11.11
C GLY A 144 -5.17 -17.20 -9.79
N VAL A 145 -5.63 -16.66 -8.68
CA VAL A 145 -5.50 -17.21 -7.32
C VAL A 145 -6.81 -17.02 -6.58
N THR A 146 -7.11 -17.88 -5.62
CA THR A 146 -8.32 -17.79 -4.79
C THR A 146 -8.02 -17.20 -3.42
N TYR A 147 -9.07 -16.82 -2.70
CA TYR A 147 -8.95 -16.34 -1.34
C TYR A 147 -8.39 -17.42 -0.41
N GLU A 148 -8.83 -18.66 -0.58
CA GLU A 148 -8.42 -19.82 0.22
C GLU A 148 -6.93 -20.11 0.05
N GLU A 149 -6.39 -19.94 -1.16
CA GLU A 149 -4.95 -20.09 -1.42
C GLU A 149 -4.15 -18.96 -0.75
N LEU A 150 -4.72 -17.75 -0.66
CA LEU A 150 -4.06 -16.59 -0.07
C LEU A 150 -4.30 -16.43 1.43
N GLU A 151 -5.30 -17.07 2.01
CA GLU A 151 -5.73 -16.87 3.41
C GLU A 151 -4.58 -16.95 4.41
N ARG A 152 -3.76 -18.01 4.32
CA ARG A 152 -2.59 -18.19 5.18
C ARG A 152 -1.56 -17.07 5.08
N TYR A 153 -1.47 -16.42 3.93
CA TYR A 153 -0.55 -15.30 3.71
C TYR A 153 -1.13 -13.99 4.22
N PHE A 154 -2.45 -13.81 4.18
CA PHE A 154 -3.12 -12.71 4.86
C PHE A 154 -2.91 -12.80 6.37
N ASP A 155 -3.13 -13.97 6.96
CA ASP A 155 -2.87 -14.22 8.38
C ASP A 155 -1.41 -13.95 8.75
N PHE A 156 -0.48 -14.45 7.96
CA PHE A 156 0.95 -14.19 8.13
C PHE A 156 1.27 -12.68 8.08
N ALA A 157 0.72 -11.97 7.10
CA ALA A 157 0.95 -10.54 6.94
C ALA A 157 0.36 -9.72 8.10
N GLU A 158 -0.83 -10.06 8.57
CA GLU A 158 -1.45 -9.43 9.73
C GLU A 158 -0.62 -9.62 11.01
N LYS A 159 -0.11 -10.84 11.25
CA LYS A 159 0.79 -11.13 12.36
C LYS A 159 2.14 -10.42 12.22
N MET A 160 2.69 -10.38 11.01
CA MET A 160 3.93 -9.64 10.74
C MET A 160 3.78 -8.13 11.00
N MET A 161 2.63 -7.57 10.65
CA MET A 161 2.36 -6.13 10.76
C MET A 161 1.79 -5.74 12.14
N GLY A 162 1.43 -6.69 13.01
CA GLY A 162 0.79 -6.39 14.28
C GLY A 162 -0.57 -5.71 14.08
N THR A 163 -1.39 -6.27 13.18
CA THR A 163 -2.67 -5.68 12.81
C THR A 163 -3.67 -5.77 13.95
N SER A 164 -4.29 -4.64 14.26
CA SER A 164 -5.33 -4.52 15.28
C SER A 164 -6.70 -4.62 14.62
N GLY A 165 -7.58 -5.45 15.15
CA GLY A 165 -8.92 -5.62 14.58
C GLY A 165 -9.81 -6.53 15.43
N THR A 166 -11.03 -6.73 14.97
CA THR A 166 -12.00 -7.68 15.50
C THR A 166 -12.47 -8.55 14.34
N ALA A 167 -12.17 -9.85 14.40
CA ALA A 167 -12.67 -10.80 13.42
C ALA A 167 -14.15 -11.10 13.69
N TYR A 168 -14.97 -11.10 12.66
CA TYR A 168 -16.34 -11.56 12.76
C TYR A 168 -16.42 -13.09 12.81
N ARG A 169 -15.67 -13.76 11.91
CA ARG A 169 -15.72 -15.21 11.72
C ARG A 169 -14.33 -15.83 11.70
N VAL A 170 -14.13 -16.87 12.50
CA VAL A 170 -12.89 -17.67 12.53
C VAL A 170 -13.25 -19.15 12.41
N GLY A 171 -12.61 -19.87 11.49
CA GLY A 171 -12.87 -21.29 11.26
C GLY A 171 -14.34 -21.61 10.93
N GLY A 172 -15.03 -20.70 10.22
CA GLY A 172 -16.43 -20.83 9.83
C GLY A 172 -17.45 -20.47 10.94
N LYS A 173 -17.00 -20.10 12.13
CA LYS A 173 -17.88 -19.76 13.26
C LYS A 173 -17.81 -18.28 13.58
N VAL A 174 -18.95 -17.64 13.84
CA VAL A 174 -19.00 -16.28 14.34
C VAL A 174 -18.38 -16.23 15.74
N VAL A 175 -17.37 -15.39 15.91
CA VAL A 175 -16.63 -15.24 17.18
C VAL A 175 -16.90 -13.89 17.86
N ASP A 176 -17.21 -12.85 17.09
CA ASP A 176 -17.56 -11.54 17.61
C ASP A 176 -18.46 -10.81 16.59
N ASP A 177 -19.65 -10.45 16.97
CA ASP A 177 -20.65 -9.78 16.12
C ASP A 177 -20.38 -8.30 15.86
N SER A 178 -19.37 -7.73 16.52
CA SER A 178 -18.89 -6.37 16.27
C SER A 178 -17.87 -6.29 15.12
N GLY A 179 -17.41 -7.43 14.59
CA GLY A 179 -16.56 -7.53 13.41
C GLY A 179 -17.31 -7.24 12.10
N ASN A 180 -16.62 -7.35 10.98
CA ASN A 180 -17.24 -7.19 9.66
C ASN A 180 -18.03 -8.46 9.28
N PRO A 181 -19.38 -8.44 9.23
CA PRO A 181 -20.17 -9.64 8.91
C PRO A 181 -19.96 -10.14 7.48
N PHE A 182 -19.42 -9.30 6.62
CA PHE A 182 -19.18 -9.55 5.21
C PHE A 182 -17.76 -10.05 4.92
N GLU A 183 -16.85 -10.06 5.91
CA GLU A 183 -15.49 -10.55 5.66
C GLU A 183 -15.50 -12.06 5.33
N ALA A 184 -14.55 -12.46 4.51
CA ALA A 184 -14.33 -13.86 4.23
C ALA A 184 -13.85 -14.63 5.47
N ASN A 185 -13.99 -15.97 5.45
CA ASN A 185 -13.57 -16.80 6.57
C ASN A 185 -12.07 -16.66 6.83
N ARG A 186 -11.70 -16.59 8.10
CA ARG A 186 -10.34 -16.50 8.59
C ARG A 186 -9.95 -17.77 9.32
N SER A 187 -8.65 -18.12 9.28
CA SER A 187 -8.10 -19.23 10.09
C SER A 187 -7.83 -18.81 11.53
N ASP A 188 -7.54 -17.53 11.79
CA ASP A 188 -7.22 -17.01 13.12
C ASP A 188 -7.76 -15.57 13.31
N ASN A 189 -7.77 -15.12 14.56
CA ASN A 189 -8.13 -13.76 14.90
C ASN A 189 -7.00 -12.77 14.56
N PHE A 190 -7.29 -11.47 14.60
CA PHE A 190 -6.24 -10.44 14.54
C PHE A 190 -5.27 -10.60 15.72
N PRO A 191 -3.97 -10.33 15.51
CA PRO A 191 -2.96 -10.46 16.58
C PRO A 191 -3.15 -9.45 17.71
N LEU A 192 -3.84 -8.35 17.46
CA LEU A 192 -4.10 -7.30 18.44
C LEU A 192 -5.58 -6.90 18.44
N PRO A 193 -6.14 -6.50 19.59
CA PRO A 193 -7.51 -6.02 19.67
C PRO A 193 -7.70 -4.76 18.82
N ALA A 194 -8.94 -4.50 18.41
CA ALA A 194 -9.30 -3.32 17.66
C ALA A 194 -8.83 -2.02 18.34
N GLN A 195 -8.54 -1.01 17.53
CA GLN A 195 -8.18 0.32 18.01
C GLN A 195 -9.36 0.98 18.73
N LYS A 196 -9.05 1.88 19.68
CA LYS A 196 -10.07 2.71 20.34
C LYS A 196 -10.75 3.62 19.32
N GLU A 197 -12.06 3.68 19.38
CA GLU A 197 -12.88 4.50 18.50
C GLU A 197 -12.80 5.98 18.92
N GLN A 198 -12.61 6.85 17.94
CA GLN A 198 -12.66 8.30 18.14
C GLN A 198 -14.09 8.82 17.96
N TYR A 199 -14.37 10.01 18.51
CA TYR A 199 -15.70 10.58 18.57
C TYR A 199 -16.40 10.69 17.20
N GLN A 200 -15.69 11.15 16.15
CA GLN A 200 -16.27 11.22 14.81
C GLN A 200 -16.64 9.84 14.24
N ALA A 201 -15.83 8.82 14.53
CA ALA A 201 -16.12 7.45 14.13
C ALA A 201 -17.33 6.88 14.90
N ALA A 202 -17.46 7.20 16.19
CA ALA A 202 -18.63 6.85 17.01
C ALA A 202 -19.91 7.50 16.49
N LEU A 203 -19.86 8.75 16.04
CA LEU A 203 -20.99 9.41 15.38
C LEU A 203 -21.40 8.69 14.10
N PHE A 204 -20.42 8.31 13.27
CA PHE A 204 -20.68 7.55 12.05
C PHE A 204 -21.27 6.18 12.35
N ARG A 205 -20.72 5.43 13.32
CA ARG A 205 -21.26 4.13 13.77
C ARG A 205 -22.72 4.24 14.16
N LYS A 206 -23.04 5.21 15.00
CA LYS A 206 -24.41 5.45 15.43
C LYS A 206 -25.35 5.73 14.26
N ALA A 207 -24.95 6.58 13.34
CA ALA A 207 -25.74 6.91 12.16
C ALA A 207 -25.94 5.70 11.24
N ALA A 208 -24.88 4.91 11.00
CA ALA A 208 -24.94 3.70 10.20
C ALA A 208 -25.90 2.66 10.82
N GLN A 209 -25.81 2.42 12.13
CA GLN A 209 -26.73 1.52 12.84
C GLN A 209 -28.19 2.00 12.75
N GLN A 210 -28.43 3.30 12.89
CA GLN A 210 -29.77 3.87 12.74
C GLN A 210 -30.35 3.72 11.33
N ALA A 211 -29.45 3.67 10.33
CA ALA A 211 -29.81 3.43 8.93
C ALA A 211 -29.92 1.93 8.59
N GLY A 212 -29.70 1.03 9.54
CA GLY A 212 -29.81 -0.42 9.34
C GLY A 212 -28.56 -1.07 8.74
N PHE A 213 -27.41 -0.38 8.71
CA PHE A 213 -26.15 -0.92 8.21
C PHE A 213 -25.34 -1.60 9.32
N HIS A 214 -24.28 -2.30 8.92
CA HIS A 214 -23.44 -3.13 9.79
C HIS A 214 -22.06 -2.48 10.02
N PRO A 215 -21.93 -1.45 10.86
CA PRO A 215 -20.66 -0.78 11.07
C PRO A 215 -19.71 -1.60 11.92
N PHE A 216 -18.47 -1.70 11.49
CA PHE A 216 -17.38 -2.37 12.19
C PHE A 216 -16.15 -1.45 12.33
N THR A 217 -15.27 -1.77 13.28
CA THR A 217 -14.01 -1.03 13.44
C THR A 217 -13.02 -1.47 12.38
N LEU A 218 -12.42 -0.51 11.67
CA LEU A 218 -11.44 -0.76 10.63
C LEU A 218 -10.24 -1.55 11.15
N PRO A 219 -9.85 -2.66 10.52
CA PRO A 219 -8.56 -3.28 10.79
C PRO A 219 -7.41 -2.35 10.47
N SER A 220 -6.45 -2.27 11.39
CA SER A 220 -5.38 -1.28 11.35
C SER A 220 -4.02 -1.91 11.62
N ALA A 221 -3.07 -1.64 10.75
CA ALA A 221 -1.65 -1.94 11.00
C ALA A 221 -0.96 -0.88 11.87
N ASN A 222 -1.73 -0.17 12.70
CA ASN A 222 -1.23 0.59 13.85
C ASN A 222 -1.48 -0.27 15.10
N ALA A 223 -0.42 -0.66 15.79
CA ALA A 223 -0.55 -1.54 16.95
C ALA A 223 -1.39 -0.89 18.06
N SER A 224 -2.40 -1.57 18.58
CA SER A 224 -3.24 -1.08 19.68
C SER A 224 -2.63 -1.32 21.06
N ALA A 225 -1.66 -2.23 21.13
CA ALA A 225 -0.89 -2.60 22.33
C ALA A 225 0.56 -2.88 21.95
N PRO A 226 1.48 -2.98 22.95
CA PRO A 226 2.83 -3.46 22.67
C PRO A 226 2.80 -4.84 21.99
N TYR A 227 3.59 -5.02 20.95
CA TYR A 227 3.59 -6.23 20.17
C TYR A 227 5.00 -6.62 19.71
N VAL A 228 5.25 -7.91 19.63
CA VAL A 228 6.46 -8.48 19.03
C VAL A 228 6.01 -9.46 17.94
N ASN A 229 6.41 -9.19 16.70
CA ASN A 229 6.02 -10.04 15.59
C ASN A 229 6.87 -11.32 15.50
N GLN A 230 6.52 -12.22 14.56
CA GLN A 230 7.22 -13.51 14.36
C GLN A 230 8.71 -13.35 13.98
N TYR A 231 9.16 -12.18 13.56
CA TYR A 231 10.57 -11.89 13.29
C TYR A 231 11.31 -11.32 14.53
N GLY A 232 10.65 -11.20 15.67
CA GLY A 232 11.19 -10.60 16.89
C GLY A 232 11.31 -9.08 16.81
N CYS A 233 10.61 -8.43 15.88
CA CYS A 233 10.57 -6.97 15.77
C CYS A 233 9.49 -6.40 16.68
N GLN A 234 9.84 -5.35 17.44
CA GLN A 234 8.99 -4.74 18.46
C GLN A 234 8.19 -3.57 17.88
N MET A 235 6.94 -3.44 18.31
CA MET A 235 6.04 -2.32 18.03
C MET A 235 5.54 -1.71 19.33
N GLY A 236 5.41 -0.38 19.36
CA GLY A 236 4.78 0.36 20.44
C GLY A 236 3.27 0.59 20.17
N PRO A 237 2.47 0.91 21.20
CA PRO A 237 1.06 1.20 21.02
C PRO A 237 0.85 2.56 20.33
N CYS A 238 -0.25 2.67 19.56
CA CYS A 238 -0.63 3.91 18.91
C CYS A 238 -0.98 5.01 19.94
N THR A 239 -0.45 6.20 19.73
CA THR A 239 -0.71 7.38 20.59
C THR A 239 -1.77 8.32 20.01
N PHE A 240 -2.42 7.93 18.91
CA PHE A 240 -3.47 8.71 18.23
C PHE A 240 -3.05 10.14 17.85
N CYS A 241 -1.79 10.31 17.47
CA CYS A 241 -1.21 11.62 17.15
C CYS A 241 -1.68 12.23 15.81
N GLY A 242 -2.45 11.50 14.99
CA GLY A 242 -2.96 11.96 13.71
C GLY A 242 -1.96 11.99 12.55
N TYR A 243 -0.70 11.69 12.77
CA TYR A 243 0.38 11.79 11.75
C TYR A 243 0.70 10.42 11.12
N CYS A 244 -0.28 9.79 10.46
CA CYS A 244 -0.06 8.51 9.77
C CYS A 244 0.08 8.72 8.26
N SER A 245 -0.99 9.17 7.61
CA SER A 245 -1.02 9.34 6.15
C SER A 245 -0.10 10.48 5.72
N GLY A 246 0.91 10.15 4.91
CA GLY A 246 1.92 11.08 4.45
C GLY A 246 3.11 11.28 5.42
N TYR A 247 3.17 10.54 6.54
CA TYR A 247 4.22 10.68 7.57
C TYR A 247 4.75 9.32 8.00
N ALA A 248 6.03 9.24 8.38
CA ALA A 248 6.56 8.11 9.10
C ALA A 248 6.08 8.14 10.56
N CYS A 249 5.91 6.95 11.15
CA CYS A 249 5.51 6.83 12.55
C CYS A 249 6.73 6.82 13.47
N TYR A 250 6.84 7.81 14.34
CA TYR A 250 8.00 7.96 15.22
C TYR A 250 7.99 7.03 16.44
N ASN A 251 6.82 6.52 16.85
CA ASN A 251 6.65 5.69 18.03
C ASN A 251 6.55 4.20 17.73
N TYR A 252 6.93 3.77 16.52
CA TYR A 252 6.97 2.37 16.10
C TYR A 252 5.61 1.66 16.12
N SER A 253 4.50 2.39 16.12
CA SER A 253 3.16 1.81 16.15
C SER A 253 2.64 1.40 14.78
N LYS A 254 2.82 2.28 13.78
CA LYS A 254 2.39 1.97 12.42
C LYS A 254 3.40 1.05 11.75
N ALA A 255 2.91 -0.08 11.26
CA ALA A 255 3.74 -1.04 10.55
C ALA A 255 4.43 -0.41 9.34
N SER A 256 5.68 -0.76 9.17
CA SER A 256 6.50 -0.41 8.02
C SER A 256 7.62 -1.44 7.86
N PRO A 257 8.23 -1.58 6.67
CA PRO A 257 9.40 -2.44 6.51
C PRO A 257 10.50 -2.13 7.52
N ASN A 258 10.68 -0.84 7.87
CA ASN A 258 11.70 -0.39 8.82
C ASN A 258 11.41 -0.80 10.27
N VAL A 259 10.15 -0.95 10.64
CA VAL A 259 9.72 -1.38 11.98
C VAL A 259 9.63 -2.90 12.08
N ASN A 260 9.03 -3.54 11.08
CA ASN A 260 8.57 -4.92 11.20
C ASN A 260 9.51 -5.97 10.61
N ILE A 261 10.49 -5.57 9.78
CA ILE A 261 11.35 -6.50 9.03
C ILE A 261 12.83 -6.12 9.15
N MET A 262 13.18 -4.86 8.94
CA MET A 262 14.55 -4.38 8.90
C MET A 262 15.37 -4.74 10.17
N PRO A 263 14.84 -4.65 11.41
CA PRO A 263 15.60 -5.04 12.60
C PRO A 263 16.03 -6.51 12.60
N ALA A 264 15.24 -7.39 11.98
CA ALA A 264 15.61 -8.79 11.83
C ALA A 264 16.66 -8.98 10.71
N LEU A 265 16.46 -8.32 9.57
CA LEU A 265 17.41 -8.39 8.44
C LEU A 265 18.80 -7.88 8.80
N ARG A 266 18.91 -6.83 9.60
CA ARG A 266 20.19 -6.28 10.08
C ARG A 266 21.03 -7.28 10.88
N LYS A 267 20.41 -8.33 11.44
CA LYS A 267 21.11 -9.39 12.17
C LYS A 267 21.61 -10.52 11.25
N SER A 268 21.18 -10.54 9.99
CA SER A 268 21.58 -11.58 9.03
C SER A 268 22.88 -11.20 8.34
N ALA A 269 23.88 -12.08 8.40
CA ALA A 269 25.13 -11.94 7.64
C ALA A 269 24.93 -12.14 6.13
N LEU A 270 23.77 -12.65 5.70
CA LEU A 270 23.41 -12.89 4.31
C LEU A 270 22.72 -11.69 3.65
N PHE A 271 22.45 -10.62 4.39
CA PHE A 271 21.73 -9.45 3.90
C PHE A 271 22.59 -8.20 3.82
N GLU A 272 22.57 -7.54 2.68
CA GLU A 272 23.17 -6.22 2.48
C GLU A 272 22.13 -5.27 1.86
N LEU A 273 21.95 -4.08 2.46
CA LEU A 273 21.16 -2.99 1.90
C LEU A 273 22.07 -1.88 1.40
N ARG A 274 21.88 -1.47 0.14
CA ARG A 274 22.51 -0.29 -0.44
C ARG A 274 21.43 0.72 -0.80
N SER A 275 21.37 1.82 -0.07
CA SER A 275 20.51 2.96 -0.35
C SER A 275 21.20 3.96 -1.29
N SER A 276 20.42 4.92 -1.83
CA SER A 276 20.90 5.86 -2.86
C SER A 276 21.50 5.18 -4.10
N CYS A 277 20.94 4.01 -4.44
CA CYS A 277 21.37 3.18 -5.56
C CYS A 277 20.25 3.09 -6.60
N ASN A 278 20.39 3.81 -7.71
CA ASN A 278 19.39 3.85 -8.76
C ASN A 278 19.64 2.79 -9.82
N VAL A 279 18.83 1.73 -9.84
CA VAL A 279 18.94 0.67 -10.85
C VAL A 279 18.48 1.20 -12.20
N LEU A 280 19.33 1.08 -13.20
CA LEU A 280 19.10 1.55 -14.55
C LEU A 280 18.43 0.48 -15.40
N ARG A 281 18.89 -0.77 -15.28
CA ARG A 281 18.34 -1.91 -16.03
C ARG A 281 18.71 -3.25 -15.40
N ILE A 282 17.93 -4.26 -15.74
CA ILE A 282 18.22 -5.67 -15.51
C ILE A 282 19.05 -6.17 -16.70
N GLU A 283 20.19 -6.77 -16.41
CA GLU A 283 21.04 -7.37 -17.44
C GLU A 283 20.58 -8.80 -17.75
N LEU A 284 20.54 -9.12 -19.03
CA LEU A 284 20.12 -10.42 -19.51
C LEU A 284 21.32 -11.17 -20.15
N ASP A 285 21.25 -12.49 -20.17
CA ASP A 285 22.19 -13.31 -20.89
C ASP A 285 22.10 -13.08 -22.42
N SER A 286 23.01 -13.66 -23.18
CA SER A 286 23.04 -13.53 -24.66
C SER A 286 21.78 -14.07 -25.34
N THR A 287 21.06 -15.01 -24.70
CA THR A 287 19.81 -15.56 -25.20
C THR A 287 18.58 -14.71 -24.81
N ARG A 288 18.77 -13.70 -23.96
CA ARG A 288 17.75 -12.82 -23.37
C ARG A 288 16.65 -13.57 -22.59
N LYS A 289 16.92 -14.78 -22.12
CA LYS A 289 15.96 -15.60 -21.39
C LYS A 289 16.20 -15.61 -19.88
N LYS A 290 17.40 -15.21 -19.44
CA LYS A 290 17.79 -15.25 -18.04
C LYS A 290 18.39 -13.91 -17.62
N ALA A 291 17.97 -13.39 -16.47
CA ALA A 291 18.63 -12.27 -15.82
C ALA A 291 19.99 -12.71 -15.26
N THR A 292 21.00 -11.88 -15.41
CA THR A 292 22.38 -12.12 -14.92
C THR A 292 22.78 -11.18 -13.80
N GLY A 293 21.97 -10.16 -13.54
CA GLY A 293 22.20 -9.14 -12.53
C GLY A 293 21.54 -7.82 -12.90
N VAL A 294 22.03 -6.74 -12.31
CA VAL A 294 21.53 -5.39 -12.56
C VAL A 294 22.68 -4.39 -12.70
N THR A 295 22.50 -3.38 -13.54
CA THR A 295 23.34 -2.19 -13.60
C THR A 295 22.66 -1.05 -12.86
N TYR A 296 23.38 -0.41 -11.94
CA TYR A 296 22.87 0.71 -11.15
C TYR A 296 23.91 1.83 -11.02
N VAL A 297 23.44 3.02 -10.65
CA VAL A 297 24.31 4.13 -10.24
C VAL A 297 24.29 4.18 -8.72
N ASP A 298 25.45 4.18 -8.10
CA ASP A 298 25.60 4.24 -6.65
C ASP A 298 25.54 5.68 -6.10
N ALA A 299 25.69 5.83 -4.79
CA ALA A 299 25.64 7.12 -4.10
C ALA A 299 26.77 8.09 -4.54
N ASN A 300 27.86 7.60 -5.11
CA ASN A 300 28.97 8.40 -5.60
C ASN A 300 28.80 8.81 -7.07
N GLY A 301 27.79 8.28 -7.76
CA GLY A 301 27.58 8.48 -9.18
C GLY A 301 28.27 7.45 -10.06
N ASP A 302 28.91 6.42 -9.49
CA ASP A 302 29.57 5.37 -10.24
C ASP A 302 28.54 4.41 -10.83
N THR A 303 28.78 3.97 -12.06
CA THR A 303 27.99 2.92 -12.70
C THR A 303 28.54 1.56 -12.29
N VAL A 304 27.70 0.76 -11.63
CA VAL A 304 28.07 -0.50 -10.98
C VAL A 304 27.26 -1.65 -11.57
N PHE A 305 27.90 -2.79 -11.82
CA PHE A 305 27.21 -4.04 -12.13
C PHE A 305 27.22 -4.96 -10.91
N GLN A 306 26.03 -5.40 -10.49
CA GLN A 306 25.82 -6.41 -9.45
C GLN A 306 25.35 -7.71 -10.11
N PRO A 307 26.23 -8.72 -10.23
CA PRO A 307 25.83 -10.05 -10.70
C PRO A 307 24.93 -10.74 -9.67
N ALA A 308 23.92 -11.48 -10.15
CA ALA A 308 23.04 -12.27 -9.31
C ALA A 308 22.42 -13.44 -10.08
N ASN A 309 22.08 -14.53 -9.36
CA ASN A 309 21.37 -15.66 -9.93
C ASN A 309 19.87 -15.36 -10.13
N ILE A 310 19.29 -14.56 -9.22
CA ILE A 310 17.88 -14.14 -9.21
C ILE A 310 17.83 -12.62 -9.11
N VAL A 311 16.95 -11.99 -9.90
CA VAL A 311 16.63 -10.57 -9.84
C VAL A 311 15.15 -10.40 -9.49
N ILE A 312 14.86 -9.74 -8.38
CA ILE A 312 13.50 -9.45 -7.93
C ILE A 312 13.20 -7.96 -8.16
N ALA A 313 12.25 -7.67 -9.05
CA ALA A 313 11.79 -6.31 -9.32
C ALA A 313 10.62 -5.94 -8.39
N SER A 314 10.86 -5.06 -7.41
CA SER A 314 9.90 -4.61 -6.40
C SER A 314 9.85 -3.09 -6.26
N THR A 315 9.96 -2.39 -7.42
CA THR A 315 10.06 -0.92 -7.47
C THR A 315 8.70 -0.21 -7.54
N PHE A 316 7.60 -0.90 -7.25
CA PHE A 316 6.23 -0.48 -7.50
C PHE A 316 5.80 -0.61 -8.98
N ALA A 317 4.51 -0.78 -9.24
CA ALA A 317 3.97 -1.14 -10.55
C ALA A 317 4.49 -0.29 -11.72
N TYR A 318 4.48 1.04 -11.59
CA TYR A 318 4.96 1.93 -12.68
C TYR A 318 6.46 1.83 -12.91
N ASN A 319 7.23 1.80 -11.83
CA ASN A 319 8.67 1.73 -11.92
C ASN A 319 9.12 0.35 -12.40
N ASN A 320 8.39 -0.73 -12.07
CA ASN A 320 8.64 -2.05 -12.64
C ASN A 320 8.40 -2.04 -14.15
N ALA A 321 7.28 -1.47 -14.63
CA ALA A 321 7.02 -1.34 -16.05
C ALA A 321 8.14 -0.54 -16.75
N ARG A 322 8.55 0.59 -16.19
CA ARG A 322 9.66 1.38 -16.70
C ARG A 322 10.97 0.58 -16.73
N LEU A 323 11.30 -0.13 -15.64
CA LEU A 323 12.51 -0.93 -15.53
C LEU A 323 12.52 -2.04 -16.60
N PHE A 324 11.40 -2.71 -16.83
CA PHE A 324 11.27 -3.73 -17.86
C PHE A 324 11.44 -3.16 -19.27
N LEU A 325 10.84 -2.01 -19.56
CA LEU A 325 11.01 -1.32 -20.84
C LEU A 325 12.48 -0.94 -21.09
N LEU A 326 13.17 -0.40 -20.09
CA LEU A 326 14.59 -0.04 -20.17
C LEU A 326 15.51 -1.26 -20.30
N SER A 327 15.07 -2.40 -19.80
CA SER A 327 15.80 -3.68 -19.86
C SER A 327 15.46 -4.50 -21.10
N GLY A 328 14.46 -4.07 -21.89
CA GLY A 328 13.94 -4.81 -23.03
C GLY A 328 13.29 -6.13 -22.64
N ILE A 329 12.63 -6.18 -21.46
CA ILE A 329 11.92 -7.34 -20.93
C ILE A 329 10.43 -7.23 -21.27
N GLY A 330 9.88 -8.28 -21.87
CA GLY A 330 8.50 -8.34 -22.30
C GLY A 330 8.21 -7.49 -23.53
N LYS A 331 6.98 -7.57 -24.02
CA LYS A 331 6.53 -6.78 -25.18
C LYS A 331 5.92 -5.47 -24.70
N PRO A 332 6.49 -4.31 -25.10
CA PRO A 332 5.89 -3.02 -24.82
C PRO A 332 4.45 -2.93 -25.34
N TYR A 333 3.59 -2.28 -24.58
CA TYR A 333 2.23 -2.02 -25.06
C TYR A 333 2.26 -1.02 -26.22
N ASP A 334 1.69 -1.45 -27.35
CA ASP A 334 1.43 -0.60 -28.51
C ASP A 334 -0.06 -0.22 -28.53
N PRO A 335 -0.40 1.07 -28.32
CA PRO A 335 -1.79 1.52 -28.29
C PRO A 335 -2.49 1.49 -29.66
N VAL A 336 -1.74 1.41 -30.76
CA VAL A 336 -2.32 1.37 -32.12
C VAL A 336 -2.81 -0.03 -32.45
N SER A 337 -1.95 -1.02 -32.26
CA SER A 337 -2.30 -2.43 -32.52
C SER A 337 -2.99 -3.11 -31.34
N ASN A 338 -3.09 -2.44 -30.18
CA ASN A 338 -3.60 -2.99 -28.92
C ASN A 338 -2.91 -4.30 -28.49
N THR A 339 -1.60 -4.39 -28.73
CA THR A 339 -0.78 -5.56 -28.41
C THR A 339 0.31 -5.20 -27.40
N GLY A 340 0.89 -6.24 -26.77
CA GLY A 340 1.87 -6.06 -25.71
C GLY A 340 1.23 -5.85 -24.33
N ALA A 341 1.97 -6.19 -23.27
CA ALA A 341 1.46 -6.16 -21.89
C ALA A 341 2.20 -5.15 -21.00
N VAL A 342 3.46 -4.85 -21.32
CA VAL A 342 4.26 -3.99 -20.43
C VAL A 342 3.86 -2.53 -20.59
N GLY A 343 3.36 -1.96 -19.49
CA GLY A 343 2.85 -0.57 -19.46
C GLY A 343 1.36 -0.43 -19.75
N ARG A 344 0.59 -1.53 -19.70
CA ARG A 344 -0.85 -1.57 -19.94
C ARG A 344 -1.62 -1.85 -18.64
N ASN A 345 -2.90 -1.50 -18.64
CA ASN A 345 -3.89 -1.87 -17.62
C ASN A 345 -3.52 -1.47 -16.20
N ILE A 346 -3.04 -0.25 -16.04
CA ILE A 346 -2.90 0.27 -14.69
C ILE A 346 -4.26 0.56 -14.10
N ALA A 347 -4.51 0.05 -12.91
CA ALA A 347 -5.68 0.36 -12.11
C ALA A 347 -5.26 0.71 -10.69
N PHE A 348 -6.05 1.54 -10.03
CA PHE A 348 -5.88 1.87 -8.62
C PHE A 348 -7.25 2.16 -7.99
N GLN A 349 -7.32 2.07 -6.68
CA GLN A 349 -8.55 2.33 -5.96
C GLN A 349 -9.02 3.77 -6.19
N MET A 350 -10.28 3.92 -6.54
CA MET A 350 -10.95 5.21 -6.61
C MET A 350 -11.57 5.52 -5.25
N MET A 351 -11.48 6.76 -4.83
CA MET A 351 -12.11 7.24 -3.60
C MET A 351 -12.92 8.49 -3.90
N SER A 352 -14.12 8.54 -3.35
CA SER A 352 -14.92 9.76 -3.25
C SER A 352 -14.97 10.21 -1.79
N THR A 353 -14.92 11.51 -1.55
CA THR A 353 -14.96 12.06 -0.21
C THR A 353 -16.30 12.74 0.03
N ILE A 354 -16.95 12.40 1.13
CA ILE A 354 -18.17 13.08 1.62
C ILE A 354 -17.77 13.87 2.87
N ASN A 355 -18.04 15.17 2.85
CA ASN A 355 -17.83 16.03 4.01
C ASN A 355 -19.16 16.26 4.73
N ALA A 356 -19.25 15.88 6.00
CA ALA A 356 -20.38 16.16 6.84
C ALA A 356 -20.07 17.36 7.75
N PHE A 357 -20.95 18.35 7.74
CA PHE A 357 -20.87 19.53 8.59
C PHE A 357 -21.90 19.43 9.70
N PHE A 358 -21.46 19.64 10.92
CA PHE A 358 -22.31 19.56 12.09
C PHE A 358 -22.69 20.97 12.59
N ASP A 359 -23.82 21.05 13.30
CA ASP A 359 -24.25 22.28 13.96
C ASP A 359 -23.22 22.76 15.00
N PRO A 360 -23.18 24.07 15.29
CA PRO A 360 -22.38 24.59 16.38
C PRO A 360 -22.67 23.85 17.70
N GLY A 361 -21.60 23.51 18.43
CA GLY A 361 -21.68 22.71 19.66
C GLY A 361 -21.26 21.25 19.50
N LYS A 362 -21.14 20.73 18.29
CA LYS A 362 -20.46 19.47 18.02
C LYS A 362 -18.97 19.74 17.82
N ASN A 363 -18.20 19.54 18.88
CA ASN A 363 -16.75 19.74 18.81
C ASN A 363 -16.03 18.43 18.51
N ILE A 364 -15.47 18.32 17.30
CA ILE A 364 -14.64 17.19 16.87
C ILE A 364 -13.19 17.62 16.96
N ASN A 365 -12.43 16.96 17.84
CA ASN A 365 -11.00 17.23 17.96
C ASN A 365 -10.23 16.63 16.75
N GLY A 366 -9.90 17.47 15.78
CA GLY A 366 -9.16 17.09 14.59
C GLY A 366 -7.68 16.72 14.82
N PHE A 367 -7.13 16.95 16.01
CA PHE A 367 -5.75 16.63 16.36
C PHE A 367 -5.59 15.24 16.98
N ILE A 368 -6.66 14.52 17.22
CA ILE A 368 -6.63 13.14 17.71
C ILE A 368 -7.12 12.21 16.61
N GLY A 369 -6.28 11.25 16.24
CA GLY A 369 -6.64 10.28 15.25
C GLY A 369 -5.51 9.31 14.88
N ALA A 370 -5.84 8.30 14.11
CA ALA A 370 -4.88 7.37 13.53
C ALA A 370 -5.33 7.02 12.11
N GLY A 371 -4.42 7.13 11.16
CA GLY A 371 -4.78 7.06 9.73
C GLY A 371 -5.35 5.73 9.26
N GLY A 372 -5.04 4.62 9.95
CA GLY A 372 -5.60 3.30 9.67
C GLY A 372 -6.82 2.95 10.51
N ASN A 373 -7.26 3.86 11.38
CA ASN A 373 -8.36 3.61 12.30
C ASN A 373 -9.67 4.24 11.80
N GLY A 374 -10.78 3.89 12.42
CA GLY A 374 -12.11 4.40 12.14
C GLY A 374 -13.17 3.32 12.14
N VAL A 375 -14.31 3.64 11.55
CA VAL A 375 -15.45 2.76 11.39
C VAL A 375 -15.85 2.71 9.93
N ALA A 376 -16.16 1.52 9.44
CA ALA A 376 -16.65 1.29 8.09
C ALA A 376 -17.97 0.53 8.10
N VAL A 377 -18.69 0.63 6.99
CA VAL A 377 -19.75 -0.28 6.57
C VAL A 377 -19.37 -0.88 5.22
N ASP A 378 -19.58 -2.17 5.08
CA ASP A 378 -19.21 -2.93 3.88
C ASP A 378 -20.44 -3.41 3.10
N ASP A 379 -21.61 -2.94 3.51
CA ASP A 379 -22.92 -3.29 2.95
C ASP A 379 -23.05 -2.98 1.45
N PHE A 380 -22.23 -2.06 0.92
CA PHE A 380 -22.22 -1.64 -0.49
C PHE A 380 -21.00 -2.12 -1.24
N ASN A 381 -20.21 -3.02 -0.68
CA ASN A 381 -19.01 -3.54 -1.32
C ASN A 381 -19.25 -4.93 -1.92
N GLY A 382 -18.51 -5.28 -2.96
CA GLY A 382 -18.57 -6.60 -3.58
C GLY A 382 -20.02 -7.04 -3.89
N ASP A 383 -20.38 -8.21 -3.41
CA ASP A 383 -21.68 -8.86 -3.63
C ASP A 383 -22.73 -8.58 -2.55
N HIS A 384 -22.42 -7.70 -1.60
CA HIS A 384 -23.31 -7.41 -0.48
C HIS A 384 -24.57 -6.66 -0.90
N MET A 385 -24.63 -6.18 -2.14
CA MET A 385 -25.80 -5.62 -2.77
C MET A 385 -25.96 -6.14 -4.20
N ASP A 386 -27.17 -6.08 -4.77
CA ASP A 386 -27.39 -6.34 -6.18
C ASP A 386 -27.13 -5.10 -7.03
N HIS A 387 -25.93 -5.05 -7.63
CA HIS A 387 -25.54 -3.95 -8.51
C HIS A 387 -25.82 -4.21 -10.00
N GLY A 388 -26.29 -5.40 -10.36
CA GLY A 388 -26.66 -5.73 -11.75
C GLY A 388 -27.62 -4.75 -12.39
N PRO A 389 -28.76 -4.42 -11.75
CA PRO A 389 -29.70 -3.42 -12.28
C PRO A 389 -29.12 -2.00 -12.37
N LEU A 390 -28.06 -1.71 -11.62
CA LEU A 390 -27.39 -0.40 -11.61
C LEU A 390 -26.36 -0.25 -12.75
N GLY A 391 -25.97 -1.34 -13.40
CA GLY A 391 -25.11 -1.32 -14.58
C GLY A 391 -23.63 -1.04 -14.28
N PHE A 392 -23.15 -1.40 -13.09
CA PHE A 392 -21.72 -1.32 -12.73
C PHE A 392 -21.24 -2.61 -12.04
N VAL A 393 -19.96 -2.83 -11.99
CA VAL A 393 -19.32 -3.97 -11.31
C VAL A 393 -18.66 -3.54 -10.01
N GLY A 394 -18.77 -4.38 -8.99
CA GLY A 394 -18.22 -4.13 -7.67
C GLY A 394 -19.00 -3.09 -6.88
N GLY A 395 -18.38 -2.63 -5.83
CA GLY A 395 -18.93 -1.61 -4.93
C GLY A 395 -17.80 -0.89 -4.21
N SER A 396 -18.10 -0.37 -3.03
CA SER A 396 -17.10 0.29 -2.19
C SER A 396 -17.54 0.25 -0.73
N PRO A 397 -16.61 0.04 0.21
CA PRO A 397 -16.89 0.32 1.60
C PRO A 397 -17.08 1.84 1.79
N ILE A 398 -17.90 2.21 2.76
CA ILE A 398 -18.02 3.59 3.21
C ILE A 398 -17.42 3.67 4.60
N TRP A 399 -16.46 4.58 4.81
CA TRP A 399 -15.80 4.67 6.10
C TRP A 399 -15.59 6.10 6.60
N CYS A 400 -15.61 6.24 7.91
CA CYS A 400 -15.16 7.44 8.61
C CYS A 400 -13.77 7.17 9.19
N ASN A 401 -12.77 7.84 8.64
CA ASN A 401 -11.38 7.69 9.05
C ASN A 401 -10.90 8.94 9.78
N PRO A 402 -10.67 8.86 11.11
CA PRO A 402 -10.16 9.96 11.91
C PRO A 402 -8.66 10.17 11.72
N ALA A 403 -8.26 10.57 10.53
CA ALA A 403 -6.84 10.72 10.17
C ALA A 403 -6.10 11.85 10.92
N GLY A 404 -6.82 12.62 11.72
CA GLY A 404 -6.32 13.83 12.38
C GLY A 404 -6.19 15.02 11.42
N ALA A 405 -6.50 16.21 11.92
CA ALA A 405 -6.21 17.44 11.19
C ALA A 405 -4.72 17.72 11.25
N LYS A 406 -4.14 18.04 10.12
CA LYS A 406 -2.74 18.45 10.02
C LYS A 406 -2.67 19.98 10.03
N PRO A 407 -1.56 20.56 10.49
CA PRO A 407 -1.44 22.03 10.58
C PRO A 407 -1.74 22.76 9.26
N ILE A 408 -1.47 22.12 8.13
CA ILE A 408 -1.71 22.69 6.79
C ILE A 408 -2.59 21.73 5.99
N SER A 409 -3.69 21.29 6.55
CA SER A 409 -4.71 20.57 5.78
C SER A 409 -5.97 21.41 5.74
N GLY A 410 -6.34 21.87 4.56
CA GLY A 410 -7.65 22.46 4.31
C GLY A 410 -8.67 21.38 3.99
N ILE A 411 -9.88 21.54 4.49
CA ILE A 411 -11.03 20.83 3.93
C ILE A 411 -11.41 21.56 2.65
N ALA A 412 -11.51 20.84 1.55
CA ALA A 412 -12.03 21.40 0.31
C ALA A 412 -13.52 21.68 0.48
N VAL A 413 -13.87 22.90 0.85
CA VAL A 413 -15.26 23.38 0.89
C VAL A 413 -15.59 23.97 -0.48
N PRO A 414 -16.78 23.73 -1.03
CA PRO A 414 -17.19 24.36 -2.27
C PRO A 414 -17.08 25.89 -2.18
N SER A 415 -16.57 26.52 -3.24
CA SER A 415 -16.49 27.99 -3.31
C SER A 415 -17.87 28.62 -3.13
N GLY A 416 -17.94 29.66 -2.33
CA GLY A 416 -19.21 30.32 -2.01
C GLY A 416 -20.01 29.69 -0.89
N THR A 417 -19.50 28.65 -0.22
CA THR A 417 -20.14 28.09 0.97
C THR A 417 -20.23 29.15 2.08
N PRO A 418 -21.43 29.43 2.64
CA PRO A 418 -21.56 30.34 3.75
C PRO A 418 -20.72 29.89 4.96
N LYS A 419 -20.14 30.84 5.67
CA LYS A 419 -19.26 30.60 6.82
C LYS A 419 -18.00 29.75 6.49
N TRP A 420 -17.57 29.84 5.23
CA TRP A 420 -16.27 29.27 4.84
C TRP A 420 -15.16 30.00 5.63
N GLY A 421 -14.30 29.27 6.27
CA GLY A 421 -13.27 29.73 7.20
C GLY A 421 -13.56 29.22 8.60
#